data_050064564596b9bafa654c142f88a6c8
#
_entry.id   050064564596b9bafa654c142f88a6c8
#
_cell.length_a   1.000
_cell.length_b   1.000
_cell.length_c   1.000
_cell.angle_alpha   90.00
_cell.angle_beta   90.00
_cell.angle_gamma   90.00
#
_symmetry.space_group_name_H-M   'P 1'
#
loop_
_entity.id
_entity.type
_entity.pdbx_description
1 polymer ?
#
loop_
_entity_poly.entity_id
_entity_poly.type
_entity_poly.pdbx_seq_one_letter_code
_entity_poly.pdbx_strand_id
1 'polypeptide(L)'
;MGSERCIRDSNGVIRVATTEDAWGRWWLETEEWTGPTNNVFTLVATECMIPEGCEEDSTELIQIGHVGDIAEGERIWSARFVGDRAYLVTFRNIDPLWVIDLTDPTDPEILGELEVPGVSTYIHPVDANTLLTIGIGPGPDGLGLDWSVTQVSLFDVSDPTNPVLADSLPLSPAYEDDGCDELSLIHI
;
A
#
# COMPACT_ATOMS: atom_id res chain seq x y z
N MET A 1 -10.60 12.15 -4.92
CA MET A 1 -10.43 11.06 -3.96
C MET A 1 -8.93 10.88 -3.80
N GLY A 2 -8.44 10.90 -2.59
CA GLY A 2 -7.05 11.16 -2.30
C GLY A 2 -6.14 9.99 -2.63
N SER A 3 -4.89 10.31 -2.95
CA SER A 3 -3.78 9.37 -2.87
C SER A 3 -3.84 8.68 -1.50
N GLU A 4 -3.91 7.37 -1.46
CA GLU A 4 -3.88 6.63 -0.21
C GLU A 4 -2.55 6.91 0.48
N ARG A 5 -2.63 7.51 1.64
CA ARG A 5 -1.48 7.82 2.48
C ARG A 5 -1.63 6.99 3.74
N CYS A 6 -0.77 6.02 3.91
CA CYS A 6 -0.69 5.28 5.16
C CYS A 6 0.47 5.85 5.99
N ILE A 7 0.17 6.27 7.22
CA ILE A 7 1.14 6.81 8.16
C ILE A 7 1.10 5.97 9.42
N ARG A 8 2.27 5.56 9.92
CA ARG A 8 2.42 4.89 11.20
C ARG A 8 3.70 5.32 11.91
N ASP A 9 3.58 5.62 13.20
CA ASP A 9 4.71 5.77 14.10
C ASP A 9 5.06 4.44 14.76
N SER A 10 6.34 4.09 14.80
CA SER A 10 6.89 2.95 15.54
C SER A 10 8.28 3.31 16.05
N ASN A 11 8.46 3.30 17.38
CA ASN A 11 9.72 3.62 18.04
C ASN A 11 10.30 5.00 17.66
N GLY A 12 9.44 6.01 17.49
CA GLY A 12 9.85 7.37 17.09
C GLY A 12 10.16 7.53 15.60
N VAL A 13 9.98 6.48 14.79
CA VAL A 13 10.10 6.53 13.33
C VAL A 13 8.72 6.60 12.70
N ILE A 14 8.46 7.65 11.96
CA ILE A 14 7.24 7.83 11.17
C ILE A 14 7.48 7.16 9.81
N ARG A 15 6.58 6.29 9.41
CA ARG A 15 6.62 5.53 8.16
C ARG A 15 5.48 5.98 7.26
N VAL A 16 5.78 6.33 6.03
CA VAL A 16 4.80 6.91 5.09
C VAL A 16 4.90 6.23 3.75
N ALA A 17 3.79 5.72 3.24
CA ALA A 17 3.67 5.24 1.87
C ALA A 17 2.88 6.24 1.03
N THR A 18 3.37 6.57 -0.16
CA THR A 18 2.77 7.57 -1.05
C THR A 18 2.79 7.12 -2.49
N THR A 19 1.84 7.62 -3.27
CA THR A 19 1.89 7.58 -4.74
C THR A 19 2.06 9.00 -5.24
N GLU A 20 3.06 9.24 -6.07
CA GLU A 20 3.28 10.47 -6.82
C GLU A 20 2.65 10.36 -8.21
N ASP A 21 2.19 11.50 -8.75
CA ASP A 21 1.55 11.63 -10.06
C ASP A 21 0.36 10.69 -10.31
N ALA A 22 -0.32 10.24 -9.23
CA ALA A 22 -1.47 9.34 -9.28
C ALA A 22 -2.60 9.79 -10.23
N TRP A 23 -2.66 11.08 -10.55
CA TRP A 23 -3.70 11.68 -11.40
C TRP A 23 -3.22 12.06 -12.78
N GLY A 24 -1.94 11.84 -13.11
CA GLY A 24 -1.33 12.21 -14.37
C GLY A 24 -1.60 13.67 -14.74
N ARG A 25 -0.60 14.37 -15.15
CA ARG A 25 -0.76 15.70 -15.73
C ARG A 25 -1.04 15.58 -17.23
N TRP A 26 -2.10 14.82 -17.58
CA TRP A 26 -2.46 14.53 -18.98
C TRP A 26 -2.62 15.80 -19.86
N TRP A 27 -2.73 16.98 -19.23
CA TRP A 27 -2.77 18.30 -19.91
C TRP A 27 -1.39 18.94 -20.10
N LEU A 28 -0.34 18.38 -19.51
CA LEU A 28 1.03 18.79 -19.75
C LEU A 28 1.60 17.80 -20.77
N GLU A 29 1.68 18.21 -22.03
CA GLU A 29 2.40 17.49 -23.08
C GLU A 29 3.91 17.54 -22.78
N THR A 30 4.34 16.78 -21.78
CA THR A 30 5.76 16.50 -21.54
C THR A 30 6.03 15.08 -21.98
N GLU A 31 6.97 14.90 -22.88
CA GLU A 31 7.38 13.61 -23.45
C GLU A 31 7.99 12.65 -22.42
N GLU A 32 7.99 13.00 -21.13
CA GLU A 32 8.68 12.28 -20.05
C GLU A 32 7.74 11.77 -18.93
N TRP A 33 6.43 11.75 -19.15
CA TRP A 33 5.57 11.20 -18.09
C TRP A 33 5.60 9.66 -18.11
N THR A 34 6.23 9.05 -17.11
CA THR A 34 6.37 7.59 -16.95
C THR A 34 5.19 6.94 -16.22
N GLY A 35 4.28 7.72 -15.67
CA GLY A 35 3.15 7.24 -14.87
C GLY A 35 3.32 7.52 -13.37
N PRO A 36 2.37 7.05 -12.53
CA PRO A 36 2.51 7.15 -11.10
C PRO A 36 3.68 6.30 -10.60
N THR A 37 4.35 6.80 -9.56
CA THR A 37 5.40 6.09 -8.83
C THR A 37 5.07 5.98 -7.36
N ASN A 38 5.41 4.87 -6.73
CA ASN A 38 5.12 4.62 -5.34
C ASN A 38 6.39 4.64 -4.52
N ASN A 39 6.27 5.18 -3.31
CA ASN A 39 7.40 5.44 -2.43
C ASN A 39 7.06 5.07 -0.99
N VAL A 40 8.04 4.57 -0.25
CA VAL A 40 7.98 4.46 1.20
C VAL A 40 9.10 5.29 1.78
N PHE A 41 8.72 6.18 2.69
CA PHE A 41 9.63 7.07 3.42
C PHE A 41 9.64 6.71 4.89
N THR A 42 10.80 6.87 5.49
CA THR A 42 10.97 6.83 6.93
C THR A 42 11.46 8.20 7.41
N LEU A 43 10.81 8.73 8.43
CA LEU A 43 11.02 10.07 8.95
C LEU A 43 11.21 10.02 10.46
N VAL A 44 11.93 10.97 11.00
CA VAL A 44 11.97 11.24 12.45
C VAL A 44 11.54 12.68 12.71
N ALA A 45 10.85 12.89 13.83
CA ALA A 45 10.59 14.21 14.34
C ALA A 45 11.68 14.56 15.36
N THR A 46 12.35 15.68 15.17
CA THR A 46 13.42 16.16 16.06
C THR A 46 13.21 17.63 16.37
N GLU A 47 13.78 18.07 17.48
CA GLU A 47 13.87 19.50 17.77
C GLU A 47 14.71 20.18 16.69
N CYS A 48 14.25 21.33 16.21
CA CYS A 48 14.98 22.06 15.17
C CYS A 48 16.37 22.50 15.66
N MET A 49 17.40 22.02 15.00
CA MET A 49 18.79 22.27 15.39
C MET A 49 19.46 23.40 14.60
N ILE A 50 18.72 24.11 13.72
CA ILE A 50 19.30 25.16 12.88
C ILE A 50 19.11 26.52 13.56
N PRO A 51 20.20 27.19 14.04
CA PRO A 51 20.08 28.42 14.84
C PRO A 51 19.48 29.63 14.11
N GLU A 52 19.36 29.61 12.80
CA GLU A 52 18.97 30.77 11.99
C GLU A 52 17.65 30.64 11.24
N GLY A 53 16.84 29.59 11.50
CA GLY A 53 15.62 29.35 10.72
C GLY A 53 14.43 28.79 11.48
N CYS A 54 14.57 28.46 12.74
CA CYS A 54 13.52 27.84 13.54
C CYS A 54 13.01 28.81 14.61
N GLU A 55 11.71 28.72 14.90
CA GLU A 55 11.16 29.31 16.12
C GLU A 55 11.61 28.50 17.34
N GLU A 56 11.77 29.11 18.50
CA GLU A 56 12.03 28.40 19.75
C GLU A 56 10.98 27.31 19.96
N ASP A 57 11.40 26.07 20.29
CA ASP A 57 10.57 24.90 20.47
C ASP A 57 9.89 24.33 19.18
N SER A 58 10.41 24.63 17.99
CA SER A 58 9.87 24.04 16.76
C SER A 58 10.36 22.59 16.54
N THR A 59 9.45 21.75 16.02
CA THR A 59 9.75 20.37 15.65
C THR A 59 9.95 20.28 14.14
N GLU A 60 11.03 19.67 13.71
CA GLU A 60 11.35 19.43 12.31
C GLU A 60 11.19 17.94 11.95
N LEU A 61 10.65 17.67 10.76
CA LEU A 61 10.62 16.32 10.19
C LEU A 61 11.83 16.11 9.29
N ILE A 62 12.63 15.11 9.61
CA ILE A 62 13.81 14.73 8.84
C ILE A 62 13.55 13.37 8.19
N GLN A 63 13.71 13.30 6.87
CA GLN A 63 13.73 12.02 6.16
C GLN A 63 15.05 11.31 6.46
N ILE A 64 14.96 10.06 6.90
CA ILE A 64 16.12 9.22 7.25
C ILE A 64 16.31 8.05 6.29
N GLY A 65 15.27 7.61 5.60
CA GLY A 65 15.34 6.55 4.60
C GLY A 65 14.24 6.66 3.55
N HIS A 66 14.45 5.97 2.42
CA HIS A 66 13.53 5.98 1.28
C HIS A 66 13.75 4.74 0.41
N VAL A 67 12.67 4.11 0.00
CA VAL A 67 12.62 3.19 -1.13
C VAL A 67 11.55 3.66 -2.09
N GLY A 68 11.90 3.77 -3.36
CA GLY A 68 11.05 4.25 -4.45
C GLY A 68 10.94 3.25 -5.59
N ASP A 69 10.39 3.71 -6.70
CA ASP A 69 10.21 2.95 -7.94
C ASP A 69 9.42 1.64 -7.76
N ILE A 70 8.51 1.62 -6.75
CA ILE A 70 7.67 0.46 -6.46
C ILE A 70 6.51 0.46 -7.46
N ALA A 71 6.41 -0.59 -8.28
CA ALA A 71 5.32 -0.77 -9.23
C ALA A 71 5.09 0.46 -10.15
N GLU A 72 6.06 0.79 -10.99
CA GLU A 72 5.99 1.92 -11.92
C GLU A 72 4.73 1.84 -12.81
N GLY A 73 4.00 2.94 -12.91
CA GLY A 73 2.75 3.01 -13.66
C GLY A 73 1.51 2.53 -12.91
N GLU A 74 1.66 2.08 -11.68
CA GLU A 74 0.58 1.67 -10.77
C GLU A 74 0.43 2.64 -9.61
N ARG A 75 -0.65 2.55 -8.88
CA ARG A 75 -0.84 3.33 -7.64
C ARG A 75 -1.18 2.42 -6.47
N ILE A 76 -0.83 2.86 -5.27
CA ILE A 76 -1.17 2.17 -4.03
C ILE A 76 -2.69 2.19 -3.84
N TRP A 77 -3.28 1.02 -3.60
CA TRP A 77 -4.67 0.82 -3.21
C TRP A 77 -4.80 0.56 -1.72
N SER A 78 -3.84 -0.14 -1.13
CA SER A 78 -3.77 -0.29 0.31
C SER A 78 -2.32 -0.41 0.78
N ALA A 79 -2.08 0.01 2.02
CA ALA A 79 -0.79 -0.11 2.66
C ALA A 79 -0.97 -0.45 4.15
N ARG A 80 -0.09 -1.32 4.67
CA ARG A 80 -0.10 -1.70 6.07
C ARG A 80 1.32 -1.83 6.61
N PHE A 81 1.60 -1.10 7.68
CA PHE A 81 2.85 -1.24 8.43
C PHE A 81 2.64 -2.16 9.62
N VAL A 82 3.48 -3.19 9.75
CA VAL A 82 3.41 -4.21 10.82
C VAL A 82 4.81 -4.51 11.33
N GLY A 83 5.10 -4.13 12.56
CA GLY A 83 6.46 -4.27 13.09
C GLY A 83 7.48 -3.56 12.19
N ASP A 84 8.47 -4.29 11.74
CA ASP A 84 9.54 -3.79 10.86
C ASP A 84 9.29 -4.13 9.39
N ARG A 85 8.04 -4.27 8.97
CA ARG A 85 7.64 -4.52 7.59
C ARG A 85 6.55 -3.57 7.14
N ALA A 86 6.53 -3.27 5.83
CA ALA A 86 5.40 -2.68 5.15
C ALA A 86 4.89 -3.66 4.08
N TYR A 87 3.58 -3.69 3.94
CA TYR A 87 2.86 -4.41 2.90
C TYR A 87 2.10 -3.38 2.08
N LEU A 88 2.34 -3.38 0.77
CA LEU A 88 1.65 -2.49 -0.16
C LEU A 88 0.95 -3.31 -1.21
N VAL A 89 -0.24 -2.89 -1.56
CA VAL A 89 -0.98 -3.40 -2.70
C VAL A 89 -1.08 -2.28 -3.71
N THR A 90 -0.56 -2.52 -4.91
CA THR A 90 -0.66 -1.61 -6.04
C THR A 90 -1.57 -2.23 -7.10
N PHE A 91 -2.12 -1.47 -8.00
CA PHE A 91 -3.00 -2.00 -9.03
C PHE A 91 -2.99 -1.13 -10.29
N ARG A 92 -2.93 -1.84 -11.41
CA ARG A 92 -3.26 -1.35 -12.75
C ARG A 92 -4.14 -2.34 -13.50
N ASN A 93 -3.70 -3.59 -13.63
CA ASN A 93 -4.43 -4.69 -14.28
C ASN A 93 -4.35 -6.00 -13.48
N ILE A 94 -3.27 -6.20 -12.77
CA ILE A 94 -2.99 -7.31 -11.85
C ILE A 94 -2.52 -6.66 -10.55
N ASP A 95 -2.73 -7.32 -9.44
CA ASP A 95 -2.52 -6.78 -8.10
C ASP A 95 -1.28 -7.40 -7.45
N PRO A 96 -0.11 -6.76 -7.51
CA PRO A 96 1.02 -7.21 -6.73
C PRO A 96 0.92 -6.77 -5.26
N LEU A 97 1.11 -7.75 -4.35
CA LEU A 97 1.43 -7.51 -2.95
C LEU A 97 2.94 -7.36 -2.81
N TRP A 98 3.39 -6.20 -2.39
CA TRP A 98 4.79 -5.87 -2.13
C TRP A 98 5.10 -6.03 -0.65
N VAL A 99 6.27 -6.62 -0.35
CA VAL A 99 6.81 -6.74 1.00
C VAL A 99 8.08 -5.92 1.10
N ILE A 100 8.11 -4.98 2.06
CA ILE A 100 9.22 -4.04 2.25
C ILE A 100 9.77 -4.22 3.65
N ASP A 101 11.08 -4.35 3.75
CA ASP A 101 11.83 -4.35 5.01
C ASP A 101 12.04 -2.92 5.51
N LEU A 102 11.79 -2.74 6.79
CA LEU A 102 11.98 -1.50 7.53
C LEU A 102 12.78 -1.74 8.81
N THR A 103 13.50 -2.88 8.87
CA THR A 103 14.34 -3.23 10.04
C THR A 103 15.42 -2.19 10.26
N ASP A 104 16.07 -1.74 9.18
CA ASP A 104 16.88 -0.54 9.20
C ASP A 104 16.07 0.62 8.60
N PRO A 105 15.59 1.56 9.45
CA PRO A 105 14.78 2.66 8.92
C PRO A 105 15.57 3.65 8.06
N THR A 106 16.90 3.56 8.03
CA THR A 106 17.73 4.41 7.16
C THR A 106 17.97 3.82 5.79
N ASP A 107 17.68 2.51 5.63
CA ASP A 107 17.86 1.77 4.38
C ASP A 107 16.69 0.80 4.13
N PRO A 108 15.48 1.30 3.85
CA PRO A 108 14.33 0.44 3.54
C PRO A 108 14.53 -0.28 2.21
N GLU A 109 14.20 -1.59 2.15
CA GLU A 109 14.42 -2.45 0.99
C GLU A 109 13.16 -3.21 0.58
N ILE A 110 12.97 -3.45 -0.74
CA ILE A 110 11.95 -4.37 -1.25
C ILE A 110 12.47 -5.80 -1.06
N LEU A 111 11.71 -6.63 -0.34
CA LEU A 111 12.06 -8.04 -0.12
C LEU A 111 11.44 -8.96 -1.16
N GLY A 112 10.19 -8.74 -1.52
CA GLY A 112 9.49 -9.60 -2.45
C GLY A 112 8.19 -9.00 -2.95
N GLU A 113 7.64 -9.66 -3.97
CA GLU A 113 6.35 -9.34 -4.56
C GLU A 113 5.56 -10.61 -4.86
N LEU A 114 4.24 -10.51 -4.88
CA LEU A 114 3.34 -11.58 -5.27
C LEU A 114 2.19 -11.03 -6.09
N GLU A 115 2.10 -11.40 -7.34
CA GLU A 115 0.94 -11.09 -8.19
C GLU A 115 -0.24 -11.99 -7.83
N VAL A 116 -1.41 -11.39 -7.61
CA VAL A 116 -2.66 -12.12 -7.32
C VAL A 116 -3.80 -11.58 -8.16
N PRO A 117 -4.79 -12.41 -8.52
CA PRO A 117 -6.01 -11.96 -9.19
C PRO A 117 -6.91 -11.14 -8.24
N GLY A 118 -7.45 -10.03 -8.72
CA GLY A 118 -8.29 -9.12 -7.95
C GLY A 118 -7.52 -7.92 -7.40
N VAL A 119 -8.05 -7.21 -6.42
CA VAL A 119 -7.37 -6.11 -5.72
C VAL A 119 -7.70 -6.10 -4.24
N SER A 120 -6.68 -6.03 -3.39
CA SER A 120 -6.85 -5.92 -1.95
C SER A 120 -6.91 -4.45 -1.52
N THR A 121 -8.06 -4.01 -1.05
CA THR A 121 -8.27 -2.63 -0.59
C THR A 121 -8.04 -2.44 0.91
N TYR A 122 -7.94 -3.54 1.65
CA TYR A 122 -7.65 -3.54 3.07
C TYR A 122 -6.77 -4.72 3.44
N ILE A 123 -5.77 -4.48 4.30
CA ILE A 123 -4.81 -5.49 4.79
C ILE A 123 -4.91 -5.58 6.31
N HIS A 124 -5.14 -6.78 6.83
CA HIS A 124 -5.19 -7.08 8.25
C HIS A 124 -4.15 -8.14 8.64
N PRO A 125 -3.19 -7.83 9.51
CA PRO A 125 -2.28 -8.84 10.03
C PRO A 125 -3.02 -9.74 11.02
N VAL A 126 -3.09 -11.03 10.71
CA VAL A 126 -3.66 -12.04 11.62
C VAL A 126 -2.63 -12.43 12.68
N ASP A 127 -1.39 -12.62 12.25
CA ASP A 127 -0.22 -12.84 13.08
C ASP A 127 1.06 -12.33 12.38
N ALA A 128 2.24 -12.70 12.86
CA ALA A 128 3.51 -12.26 12.31
C ALA A 128 3.79 -12.75 10.88
N ASN A 129 3.14 -13.85 10.47
CA ASN A 129 3.40 -14.55 9.21
C ASN A 129 2.17 -14.63 8.30
N THR A 130 1.02 -14.15 8.77
CA THR A 130 -0.25 -14.31 8.07
C THR A 130 -0.95 -12.97 7.90
N LEU A 131 -1.30 -12.64 6.66
CA LEU A 131 -2.14 -11.49 6.35
C LEU A 131 -3.49 -11.98 5.81
N LEU A 132 -4.56 -11.34 6.27
CA LEU A 132 -5.87 -11.43 5.67
C LEU A 132 -6.14 -10.11 4.93
N THR A 133 -6.63 -10.21 3.70
CA THR A 133 -7.01 -9.02 2.94
C THR A 133 -8.48 -9.09 2.53
N ILE A 134 -9.06 -7.92 2.33
CA ILE A 134 -10.41 -7.78 1.79
C ILE A 134 -10.31 -6.84 0.59
N GLY A 135 -11.02 -7.17 -0.48
CA GLY A 135 -10.99 -6.35 -1.69
C GLY A 135 -12.01 -6.80 -2.73
N ILE A 136 -11.67 -6.56 -3.98
CA ILE A 136 -12.52 -6.82 -5.14
C ILE A 136 -11.96 -8.05 -5.85
N GLY A 137 -12.83 -9.00 -6.17
CA GLY A 137 -12.43 -10.21 -6.88
C GLY A 137 -12.04 -9.96 -8.33
N PRO A 138 -11.36 -10.95 -8.95
CA PRO A 138 -11.00 -10.90 -10.37
C PRO A 138 -12.25 -11.02 -11.24
N GLY A 139 -12.16 -10.49 -12.47
CA GLY A 139 -13.15 -10.74 -13.51
C GLY A 139 -13.26 -12.22 -13.88
N PRO A 140 -14.30 -12.61 -14.66
CA PRO A 140 -14.61 -14.01 -14.97
C PRO A 140 -13.49 -14.76 -15.71
N ASP A 141 -12.63 -14.03 -16.40
CA ASP A 141 -11.45 -14.53 -17.11
C ASP A 141 -10.15 -14.48 -16.27
N GLY A 142 -10.27 -14.09 -15.01
CA GLY A 142 -9.15 -13.88 -14.10
C GLY A 142 -8.40 -12.57 -14.33
N LEU A 143 -8.88 -11.74 -15.24
CA LEU A 143 -8.28 -10.43 -15.56
C LEU A 143 -9.21 -9.29 -15.11
N GLY A 144 -8.59 -8.17 -14.74
CA GLY A 144 -9.33 -7.00 -14.26
C GLY A 144 -10.10 -7.27 -12.96
N LEU A 145 -11.12 -6.47 -12.70
CA LEU A 145 -11.90 -6.50 -11.47
C LEU A 145 -13.36 -6.79 -11.75
N ASP A 146 -13.95 -7.65 -10.95
CA ASP A 146 -15.42 -7.78 -10.85
C ASP A 146 -15.90 -7.05 -9.60
N TRP A 147 -16.41 -5.84 -9.78
CA TRP A 147 -16.89 -4.99 -8.70
C TRP A 147 -18.11 -5.55 -7.95
N SER A 148 -18.73 -6.60 -8.47
CA SER A 148 -19.84 -7.30 -7.80
C SER A 148 -19.35 -8.38 -6.83
N VAL A 149 -18.04 -8.68 -6.83
CA VAL A 149 -17.45 -9.75 -6.01
C VAL A 149 -16.52 -9.16 -4.97
N THR A 150 -16.89 -9.29 -3.70
CA THR A 150 -15.95 -9.09 -2.59
C THR A 150 -15.09 -10.33 -2.45
N GLN A 151 -13.78 -10.17 -2.38
CA GLN A 151 -12.83 -11.25 -2.15
C GLN A 151 -12.13 -11.08 -0.82
N VAL A 152 -12.04 -12.18 -0.06
CA VAL A 152 -11.17 -12.29 1.10
C VAL A 152 -10.03 -13.21 0.73
N SER A 153 -8.80 -12.78 0.96
CA SER A 153 -7.61 -13.57 0.64
C SER A 153 -6.71 -13.73 1.87
N LEU A 154 -6.07 -14.88 1.97
CA LEU A 154 -5.13 -15.21 3.04
C LEU A 154 -3.75 -15.39 2.44
N PHE A 155 -2.76 -14.67 2.97
CA PHE A 155 -1.38 -14.71 2.52
C PHE A 155 -0.47 -15.27 3.61
N ASP A 156 0.43 -16.17 3.22
CA ASP A 156 1.57 -16.58 4.02
C ASP A 156 2.77 -15.68 3.65
N VAL A 157 3.25 -14.91 4.63
CA VAL A 157 4.39 -14.00 4.54
C VAL A 157 5.52 -14.41 5.48
N SER A 158 5.57 -15.69 5.85
CA SER A 158 6.63 -16.26 6.69
C SER A 158 8.00 -16.16 6.02
N ASP A 159 8.05 -16.34 4.70
CA ASP A 159 9.18 -15.96 3.86
C ASP A 159 8.84 -14.63 3.14
N PRO A 160 9.36 -13.50 3.63
CA PRO A 160 9.03 -12.20 3.05
C PRO A 160 9.60 -11.98 1.65
N THR A 161 10.58 -12.80 1.22
CA THR A 161 11.15 -12.74 -0.12
C THR A 161 10.34 -13.55 -1.13
N ASN A 162 9.45 -14.40 -0.65
CA ASN A 162 8.59 -15.24 -1.47
C ASN A 162 7.20 -15.40 -0.82
N PRO A 163 6.41 -14.31 -0.71
CA PRO A 163 5.06 -14.37 -0.18
C PRO A 163 4.17 -15.29 -1.04
N VAL A 164 3.18 -15.94 -0.43
CA VAL A 164 2.32 -16.92 -1.10
C VAL A 164 0.86 -16.66 -0.78
N LEU A 165 -0.01 -16.72 -1.80
CA LEU A 165 -1.45 -16.78 -1.61
C LEU A 165 -1.81 -18.16 -1.05
N ALA A 166 -2.19 -18.22 0.24
CA ALA A 166 -2.54 -19.46 0.90
C ALA A 166 -3.96 -19.91 0.57
N ASP A 167 -4.90 -18.97 0.50
CA ASP A 167 -6.31 -19.24 0.15
C ASP A 167 -7.01 -17.95 -0.29
N SER A 168 -8.11 -18.10 -1.05
CA SER A 168 -8.99 -16.98 -1.38
C SER A 168 -10.45 -17.43 -1.45
N LEU A 169 -11.34 -16.60 -0.92
CA LEU A 169 -12.76 -16.85 -0.86
C LEU A 169 -13.55 -15.68 -1.44
N PRO A 170 -14.25 -15.88 -2.56
CA PRO A 170 -15.19 -14.87 -3.04
C PRO A 170 -16.43 -14.85 -2.14
N LEU A 171 -16.75 -13.68 -1.62
CA LEU A 171 -17.96 -13.39 -0.86
C LEU A 171 -18.91 -12.62 -1.77
N SER A 172 -19.75 -13.32 -2.51
CA SER A 172 -20.85 -12.67 -3.24
C SER A 172 -22.10 -12.79 -2.39
N PRO A 173 -22.69 -11.69 -1.91
CA PRO A 173 -24.05 -11.76 -1.45
C PRO A 173 -24.90 -12.23 -2.63
N ALA A 174 -25.87 -13.12 -2.39
CA ALA A 174 -26.88 -13.45 -3.38
C ALA A 174 -27.70 -12.17 -3.60
N TYR A 175 -27.31 -11.35 -4.58
CA TYR A 175 -28.08 -10.18 -4.97
C TYR A 175 -29.36 -10.65 -5.68
N GLU A 176 -30.48 -10.46 -5.04
CA GLU A 176 -31.70 -10.10 -5.70
C GLU A 176 -31.65 -8.58 -5.94
N ASP A 177 -31.12 -8.22 -7.10
CA ASP A 177 -31.33 -7.01 -7.89
C ASP A 177 -31.82 -5.75 -7.17
N ASP A 178 -30.93 -4.96 -6.56
CA ASP A 178 -31.20 -3.56 -6.25
C ASP A 178 -29.91 -2.80 -5.86
N GLY A 179 -29.19 -2.29 -6.88
CA GLY A 179 -28.35 -1.11 -6.72
C GLY A 179 -26.96 -1.32 -6.10
N CYS A 180 -26.01 -0.62 -6.64
CA CYS A 180 -24.63 -0.54 -6.18
C CYS A 180 -24.56 -0.13 -4.70
N ASP A 181 -24.35 -1.08 -3.80
CA ASP A 181 -23.88 -0.76 -2.46
C ASP A 181 -22.37 -0.61 -2.47
N GLU A 182 -21.92 0.61 -2.22
CA GLU A 182 -20.50 0.88 -1.95
C GLU A 182 -20.00 -0.08 -0.87
N LEU A 183 -18.86 -0.72 -1.12
CA LEU A 183 -18.14 -1.49 -0.12
C LEU A 183 -17.85 -0.58 1.08
N SER A 184 -18.74 -0.62 2.05
CA SER A 184 -18.55 0.04 3.32
C SER A 184 -17.54 -0.78 4.12
N LEU A 185 -16.28 -0.33 4.16
CA LEU A 185 -15.28 -0.89 5.07
C LEU A 185 -15.73 -0.58 6.48
N ILE A 186 -16.31 -1.57 7.14
CA ILE A 186 -16.60 -1.51 8.58
C ILE A 186 -15.25 -1.67 9.29
N HIS A 187 -14.90 -0.65 10.07
CA HIS A 187 -13.75 -0.75 10.96
C HIS A 187 -13.98 -1.86 11.99
N ILE A 188 -13.09 -2.84 11.98
CA ILE A 188 -12.99 -3.84 13.03
C ILE A 188 -12.01 -3.33 14.07
#